data_0d7e93f25ade949da2b5bab03d837930
#
_entry.id   0d7e93f25ade949da2b5bab03d837930
#
_cell.length_a   1.000
_cell.length_b   1.000
_cell.length_c   1.000
_cell.angle_alpha   90.00
_cell.angle_beta   90.00
_cell.angle_gamma   90.00
#
_symmetry.space_group_name_H-M   'P 1'
#
loop_
_entity.id
_entity.type
_entity.pdbx_description
1 polymer ?
#
loop_
_entity_poly.entity_id
_entity_poly.type
_entity_poly.pdbx_seq_one_letter_code
_entity_poly.pdbx_strand_id
1 'polypeptide(L)'
;MKKIKLLISLLLINFCAYSQTIPEVPINQFTQAGYLNSKYYPIGWSEDERYFALMILSESNYASLPEGHGFDFLIKDVVTDKDAYIKSYSGYDICEGKFDAYGQGECDFSAKGIFELHKTTFTEALNKYNINTKTPLAYSTFPIKNAEGESISIQNYKVEKDGYISMETLTATNDQQGSKTISQSNYDSNFRPLASEIVGAFVSPSKERLLVIQKYTSSGIEGDRDIELNFIGCHTQKGYQFNGFSLTEQLPIDLKLIENYLNENNIDATKTESGLYYEITKKGTGANVSARDNVTVHYTAMFLDGEVFDSSLSRNKPLSFDLGRGMVIRGWDEGITYFNKGAEGKLYIPSLLGYGATGAGRVIPPNAVLIFEIQVLDCGECEDNDKPIKLP
;
A
#
# COMPACT_ATOMS: atom_id res chain seq x y z
N MET A 1 37.82 74.59 9.28
CA MET A 1 37.19 73.98 8.09
C MET A 1 37.85 72.64 7.82
N LYS A 2 37.26 71.52 8.33
CA LYS A 2 37.81 70.21 8.17
C LYS A 2 37.11 69.57 6.97
N LYS A 3 37.85 69.17 5.96
CA LYS A 3 37.40 68.46 4.79
C LYS A 3 37.20 67.00 5.18
N ILE A 4 35.97 66.54 5.14
CA ILE A 4 35.61 65.10 5.27
C ILE A 4 35.82 64.49 3.89
N LYS A 5 36.79 63.59 3.78
CA LYS A 5 36.96 62.74 2.62
C LYS A 5 35.98 61.57 2.77
N LEU A 6 34.97 61.49 1.87
CA LEU A 6 34.06 60.35 1.74
C LEU A 6 34.79 59.23 0.97
N LEU A 7 35.15 58.18 1.67
CA LEU A 7 35.67 56.92 1.08
C LEU A 7 34.50 56.09 0.58
N ILE A 8 34.28 56.16 -0.71
CA ILE A 8 33.35 55.20 -1.36
C ILE A 8 34.15 53.91 -1.59
N SER A 9 33.98 52.94 -0.70
CA SER A 9 34.45 51.58 -0.95
C SER A 9 33.48 50.90 -1.94
N LEU A 10 33.91 50.81 -3.21
CA LEU A 10 33.27 49.90 -4.17
C LEU A 10 33.44 48.46 -3.65
N LEU A 11 32.39 47.91 -3.09
CA LEU A 11 32.26 46.47 -2.94
C LEU A 11 32.06 45.89 -4.36
N LEU A 12 33.13 45.45 -4.97
CA LEU A 12 33.07 44.50 -6.10
C LEU A 12 32.49 43.19 -5.55
N ILE A 13 31.17 43.03 -5.67
CA ILE A 13 30.54 41.71 -5.57
C ILE A 13 31.04 40.93 -6.79
N ASN A 14 32.06 40.11 -6.57
CA ASN A 14 32.41 39.05 -7.48
C ASN A 14 31.21 38.10 -7.58
N PHE A 15 30.34 38.34 -8.56
CA PHE A 15 29.51 37.28 -9.10
C PHE A 15 30.46 36.26 -9.73
N CYS A 16 30.93 35.34 -8.90
CA CYS A 16 31.38 34.06 -9.40
C CYS A 16 30.11 33.43 -10.05
N ALA A 17 29.99 33.67 -11.36
CA ALA A 17 29.13 32.82 -12.16
C ALA A 17 29.66 31.39 -11.99
N TYR A 18 29.13 30.66 -11.04
CA TYR A 18 29.22 29.22 -11.06
C TYR A 18 28.59 28.83 -12.40
N SER A 19 29.42 28.59 -13.38
CA SER A 19 29.03 27.76 -14.51
C SER A 19 28.61 26.41 -13.89
N GLN A 20 27.32 26.31 -13.58
CA GLN A 20 26.74 25.01 -13.22
C GLN A 20 26.97 24.12 -14.44
N THR A 21 27.99 23.28 -14.36
CA THR A 21 28.16 22.21 -15.32
C THR A 21 26.91 21.36 -15.19
N ILE A 22 26.10 21.39 -16.24
CA ILE A 22 24.88 20.58 -16.31
C ILE A 22 25.31 19.13 -16.08
N PRO A 23 24.78 18.43 -15.06
CA PRO A 23 25.21 17.08 -14.75
C PRO A 23 24.92 16.16 -15.94
N GLU A 24 25.85 15.27 -16.26
CA GLU A 24 25.61 14.23 -17.24
C GLU A 24 24.60 13.24 -16.63
N VAL A 25 23.41 13.18 -17.22
CA VAL A 25 22.34 12.28 -16.76
C VAL A 25 22.45 10.95 -17.48
N PRO A 26 22.54 9.83 -16.77
CA PRO A 26 22.57 8.52 -17.39
C PRO A 26 21.18 8.16 -17.93
N ILE A 27 20.99 8.35 -19.24
CA ILE A 27 19.71 8.06 -19.90
C ILE A 27 19.77 6.63 -20.46
N ASN A 28 19.56 5.65 -19.59
CA ASN A 28 19.53 4.24 -19.94
C ASN A 28 18.14 3.65 -19.72
N GLN A 29 17.61 2.99 -20.73
CA GLN A 29 16.30 2.35 -20.65
C GLN A 29 16.31 1.21 -19.62
N PHE A 30 15.29 1.18 -18.77
CA PHE A 30 15.02 0.05 -17.89
C PHE A 30 14.30 -1.05 -18.66
N THR A 31 14.91 -2.23 -18.76
CA THR A 31 14.42 -3.34 -19.60
C THR A 31 14.09 -4.61 -18.81
N GLN A 32 14.38 -4.65 -17.50
CA GLN A 32 14.21 -5.85 -16.69
C GLN A 32 12.75 -6.28 -16.52
N ALA A 33 11.80 -5.39 -16.76
CA ALA A 33 10.37 -5.70 -16.71
C ALA A 33 9.84 -6.44 -17.96
N GLY A 34 10.66 -6.65 -18.97
CA GLY A 34 10.28 -7.24 -20.25
C GLY A 34 9.70 -6.22 -21.23
N TYR A 35 8.82 -6.69 -22.14
CA TYR A 35 8.14 -5.81 -23.10
C TYR A 35 7.12 -4.92 -22.35
N LEU A 36 7.17 -3.62 -22.60
CA LEU A 36 6.32 -2.60 -21.99
C LEU A 36 5.77 -1.66 -23.08
N ASN A 37 4.57 -1.12 -22.87
CA ASN A 37 3.97 -0.11 -23.76
C ASN A 37 4.69 1.24 -23.67
N SER A 38 5.34 1.50 -22.52
CA SER A 38 6.14 2.70 -22.30
C SER A 38 7.60 2.32 -22.03
N LYS A 39 8.53 3.22 -22.38
CA LYS A 39 9.95 3.08 -22.08
C LYS A 39 10.28 3.92 -20.85
N TYR A 40 10.93 3.30 -19.86
CA TYR A 40 11.25 3.90 -18.57
C TYR A 40 12.75 4.14 -18.47
N TYR A 41 13.14 5.34 -18.04
CA TYR A 41 14.53 5.79 -17.93
C TYR A 41 14.77 6.32 -16.51
N PRO A 42 15.16 5.47 -15.56
CA PRO A 42 15.49 5.88 -14.20
C PRO A 42 16.74 6.76 -14.19
N ILE A 43 16.72 7.83 -13.39
CA ILE A 43 17.79 8.82 -13.35
C ILE A 43 18.60 8.70 -12.06
N GLY A 44 17.96 8.76 -10.90
CA GLY A 44 18.67 8.74 -9.64
C GLY A 44 17.83 8.99 -8.41
N TRP A 45 18.46 8.76 -7.25
CA TRP A 45 17.95 9.10 -5.94
C TRP A 45 18.41 10.51 -5.54
N SER A 46 17.61 11.21 -4.72
CA SER A 46 18.11 12.39 -4.00
C SER A 46 19.17 12.00 -2.95
N GLU A 47 19.96 12.95 -2.50
CA GLU A 47 21.00 12.72 -1.49
C GLU A 47 20.43 12.23 -0.16
N ASP A 48 19.20 12.66 0.21
CA ASP A 48 18.45 12.20 1.38
C ASP A 48 17.60 10.95 1.11
N GLU A 49 17.71 10.39 -0.09
CA GLU A 49 16.98 9.19 -0.56
C GLU A 49 15.46 9.29 -0.46
N ARG A 50 14.92 10.50 -0.31
CA ARG A 50 13.48 10.75 -0.25
C ARG A 50 12.86 10.79 -1.63
N TYR A 51 13.59 11.27 -2.64
CA TYR A 51 13.07 11.46 -3.98
C TYR A 51 13.77 10.56 -4.98
N PHE A 52 13.01 10.11 -5.98
CA PHE A 52 13.54 9.34 -7.10
C PHE A 52 13.07 9.95 -8.41
N ALA A 53 14.01 10.24 -9.32
CA ALA A 53 13.73 10.81 -10.62
C ALA A 53 13.75 9.76 -11.72
N LEU A 54 12.78 9.83 -12.63
CA LEU A 54 12.71 9.00 -13.83
C LEU A 54 12.05 9.75 -14.99
N MET A 55 12.28 9.25 -16.20
CA MET A 55 11.58 9.67 -17.40
C MET A 55 10.78 8.50 -17.96
N ILE A 56 9.63 8.79 -18.55
CA ILE A 56 8.74 7.83 -19.19
C ILE A 56 8.47 8.32 -20.61
N LEU A 57 8.74 7.48 -21.59
CA LEU A 57 8.41 7.73 -22.98
C LEU A 57 7.32 6.75 -23.40
N SER A 58 6.13 7.26 -23.66
CA SER A 58 5.00 6.50 -24.15
C SER A 58 4.93 6.60 -25.67
N GLU A 59 4.73 5.47 -26.34
CA GLU A 59 4.58 5.38 -27.80
C GLU A 59 3.26 4.66 -28.09
N SER A 60 2.38 5.27 -28.88
CA SER A 60 1.20 4.56 -29.38
C SER A 60 1.55 3.74 -30.62
N ASN A 61 0.68 2.80 -31.00
CA ASN A 61 0.81 2.00 -32.23
C ASN A 61 0.83 2.86 -33.52
N TYR A 62 0.53 4.15 -33.41
CA TYR A 62 0.63 5.15 -34.49
C TYR A 62 1.91 5.99 -34.41
N ALA A 63 2.99 5.41 -33.89
CA ALA A 63 4.25 6.08 -33.58
C ALA A 63 4.98 6.77 -34.75
N SER A 64 4.44 6.71 -35.98
CA SER A 64 4.96 7.47 -37.12
C SER A 64 4.56 8.95 -37.11
N LEU A 65 3.63 9.34 -36.23
CA LEU A 65 3.16 10.72 -36.10
C LEU A 65 3.51 11.28 -34.71
N PRO A 66 3.83 12.58 -34.61
CA PRO A 66 4.10 13.23 -33.30
C PRO A 66 3.02 12.98 -32.26
N GLU A 67 1.75 12.93 -32.69
CA GLU A 67 0.57 12.71 -31.84
C GLU A 67 0.59 11.37 -31.09
N GLY A 68 1.39 10.40 -31.55
CA GLY A 68 1.54 9.10 -30.92
C GLY A 68 2.57 9.03 -29.79
N HIS A 69 3.27 10.13 -29.48
CA HIS A 69 4.30 10.17 -28.46
C HIS A 69 3.86 10.96 -27.24
N GLY A 70 4.17 10.44 -26.07
CA GLY A 70 4.06 11.12 -24.77
C GLY A 70 5.37 11.04 -24.01
N PHE A 71 5.69 12.06 -23.25
CA PHE A 71 6.90 12.09 -22.44
C PHE A 71 6.62 12.71 -21.08
N ASP A 72 6.96 12.00 -20.02
CA ASP A 72 6.88 12.48 -18.64
C ASP A 72 8.27 12.53 -18.02
N PHE A 73 8.59 13.67 -17.41
CA PHE A 73 9.70 13.79 -16.48
C PHE A 73 9.14 13.86 -15.08
N LEU A 74 9.42 12.85 -14.27
CA LEU A 74 8.80 12.61 -12.98
C LEU A 74 9.84 12.58 -11.85
N ILE A 75 9.53 13.25 -10.74
CA ILE A 75 10.25 13.06 -9.46
C ILE A 75 9.22 12.61 -8.42
N LYS A 76 9.39 11.37 -7.95
CA LYS A 76 8.51 10.73 -6.98
C LYS A 76 9.05 10.93 -5.56
N ASP A 77 8.18 11.35 -4.63
CA ASP A 77 8.45 11.31 -3.19
C ASP A 77 8.13 9.90 -2.69
N VAL A 78 9.16 9.12 -2.43
CA VAL A 78 9.04 7.70 -2.02
C VAL A 78 8.60 7.53 -0.55
N VAL A 79 8.49 8.64 0.20
CA VAL A 79 7.98 8.64 1.58
C VAL A 79 6.47 8.79 1.61
N THR A 80 5.93 9.69 0.78
CA THR A 80 4.49 9.96 0.71
C THR A 80 3.79 9.23 -0.42
N ASP A 81 4.56 8.55 -1.26
CA ASP A 81 4.13 7.85 -2.47
C ASP A 81 3.42 8.73 -3.50
N LYS A 82 3.76 10.03 -3.51
CA LYS A 82 3.18 11.04 -4.41
C LYS A 82 4.21 11.58 -5.38
N ASP A 83 3.72 12.10 -6.50
CA ASP A 83 4.56 12.82 -7.42
C ASP A 83 4.91 14.19 -6.84
N ALA A 84 6.19 14.41 -6.54
CA ALA A 84 6.70 15.67 -6.04
C ALA A 84 6.87 16.70 -7.17
N TYR A 85 7.12 16.22 -8.38
CA TYR A 85 7.22 16.99 -9.59
C TYR A 85 6.87 16.12 -10.80
N ILE A 86 6.08 16.65 -11.70
CA ILE A 86 5.82 16.05 -13.01
C ILE A 86 5.82 17.14 -14.07
N LYS A 87 6.44 16.86 -15.20
CA LYS A 87 6.37 17.67 -16.40
C LYS A 87 6.11 16.77 -17.59
N SER A 88 4.90 16.91 -18.13
CA SER A 88 4.41 16.12 -19.25
C SER A 88 4.49 16.91 -20.54
N TYR A 89 4.84 16.23 -21.61
CA TYR A 89 4.82 16.71 -22.97
C TYR A 89 4.09 15.69 -23.84
N SER A 90 3.30 16.13 -24.79
CA SER A 90 2.56 15.27 -25.70
C SER A 90 2.70 15.75 -27.14
N GLY A 91 2.83 14.80 -28.06
CA GLY A 91 2.79 15.08 -29.49
C GLY A 91 3.76 16.17 -29.92
N TYR A 92 3.21 17.23 -30.47
CA TYR A 92 3.96 18.38 -31.00
C TYR A 92 4.71 19.16 -29.91
N ASP A 93 4.23 19.13 -28.65
CA ASP A 93 4.84 19.87 -27.54
C ASP A 93 6.23 19.33 -27.18
N ILE A 94 6.50 18.04 -27.45
CA ILE A 94 7.79 17.42 -27.19
C ILE A 94 8.90 18.18 -27.92
N CYS A 95 8.65 18.59 -29.13
CA CYS A 95 9.63 19.18 -30.03
C CYS A 95 9.50 20.68 -30.23
N GLU A 96 8.73 21.38 -29.38
CA GLU A 96 8.63 22.86 -29.32
C GLU A 96 8.46 23.53 -30.72
N GLY A 97 7.53 23.01 -31.53
CA GLY A 97 7.22 23.61 -32.82
C GLY A 97 8.27 23.40 -33.92
N LYS A 98 9.16 22.40 -33.78
CA LYS A 98 10.08 22.00 -34.84
C LYS A 98 9.40 21.31 -36.04
N PHE A 99 8.07 21.10 -35.93
CA PHE A 99 7.25 20.62 -37.02
C PHE A 99 6.50 21.76 -37.70
N ASP A 100 6.38 21.71 -39.01
CA ASP A 100 5.53 22.60 -39.76
C ASP A 100 4.04 22.17 -39.68
N ALA A 101 3.16 22.96 -40.29
CA ALA A 101 1.73 22.67 -40.31
C ALA A 101 1.35 21.35 -41.03
N TYR A 102 2.29 20.71 -41.70
CA TYR A 102 2.14 19.42 -42.40
C TYR A 102 2.80 18.26 -41.66
N GLY A 103 3.29 18.49 -40.42
CA GLY A 103 3.99 17.48 -39.63
C GLY A 103 5.40 17.15 -40.15
N GLN A 104 5.98 18.02 -41.00
CA GLN A 104 7.37 17.83 -41.47
C GLN A 104 8.32 18.62 -40.57
N GLY A 105 9.33 17.93 -40.07
CA GLY A 105 10.35 18.50 -39.19
C GLY A 105 11.34 17.45 -38.73
N GLU A 106 12.43 17.90 -38.15
CA GLU A 106 13.42 17.01 -37.54
C GLU A 106 13.33 17.14 -36.02
N CYS A 107 12.85 16.08 -35.35
CA CYS A 107 12.86 15.95 -33.92
C CYS A 107 13.43 14.59 -33.52
N ASP A 108 14.37 14.60 -32.58
CA ASP A 108 14.84 13.38 -31.94
C ASP A 108 13.90 12.97 -30.81
N PHE A 109 12.96 12.08 -31.09
CA PHE A 109 12.00 11.53 -30.12
C PHE A 109 12.65 10.50 -29.18
N SER A 110 13.98 10.27 -29.24
CA SER A 110 14.63 9.48 -28.22
C SER A 110 14.57 10.20 -26.85
N ALA A 111 14.56 9.44 -25.78
CA ALA A 111 14.58 10.01 -24.43
C ALA A 111 15.78 10.97 -24.23
N LYS A 112 16.90 10.67 -24.88
CA LYS A 112 18.09 11.53 -24.85
C LYS A 112 17.85 12.83 -25.63
N GLY A 113 17.27 12.76 -26.83
CA GLY A 113 16.94 13.94 -27.65
C GLY A 113 15.97 14.88 -26.91
N ILE A 114 14.91 14.31 -26.33
CA ILE A 114 13.92 15.08 -25.55
C ILE A 114 14.57 15.70 -24.30
N PHE A 115 15.42 14.93 -23.58
CA PHE A 115 16.12 15.46 -22.41
C PHE A 115 17.04 16.65 -22.80
N GLU A 116 17.81 16.54 -23.86
CA GLU A 116 18.69 17.64 -24.32
C GLU A 116 17.88 18.86 -24.75
N LEU A 117 16.72 18.68 -25.37
CA LEU A 117 15.84 19.78 -25.77
C LEU A 117 15.30 20.56 -24.57
N HIS A 118 14.89 19.86 -23.51
CA HIS A 118 14.31 20.44 -22.30
C HIS A 118 15.30 20.46 -21.11
N LYS A 119 16.61 20.38 -21.39
CA LYS A 119 17.68 20.18 -20.43
C LYS A 119 17.67 21.18 -19.27
N THR A 120 17.40 22.44 -19.56
CA THR A 120 17.35 23.49 -18.51
C THR A 120 16.26 23.19 -17.50
N THR A 121 15.03 22.94 -17.96
CA THR A 121 13.87 22.65 -17.10
C THR A 121 14.10 21.39 -16.26
N PHE A 122 14.63 20.33 -16.84
CA PHE A 122 14.86 19.08 -16.12
C PHE A 122 16.02 19.21 -15.13
N THR A 123 17.09 19.93 -15.50
CA THR A 123 18.23 20.17 -14.61
C THR A 123 17.82 21.05 -13.40
N GLU A 124 16.98 22.05 -13.60
CA GLU A 124 16.41 22.85 -12.49
C GLU A 124 15.61 21.97 -11.52
N ALA A 125 14.79 21.06 -12.04
CA ALA A 125 14.04 20.11 -11.21
C ALA A 125 14.98 19.15 -10.47
N LEU A 126 15.96 18.54 -11.14
CA LEU A 126 16.95 17.66 -10.52
C LEU A 126 17.72 18.37 -9.39
N ASN A 127 18.14 19.60 -9.61
CA ASN A 127 18.84 20.40 -8.60
C ASN A 127 17.93 20.77 -7.43
N LYS A 128 16.66 21.16 -7.70
CA LYS A 128 15.68 21.49 -6.66
C LYS A 128 15.46 20.35 -5.68
N TYR A 129 15.48 19.11 -6.16
CA TYR A 129 15.25 17.92 -5.34
C TYR A 129 16.56 17.18 -4.98
N ASN A 130 17.73 17.80 -5.24
CA ASN A 130 19.06 17.25 -4.96
C ASN A 130 19.25 15.82 -5.51
N ILE A 131 18.80 15.57 -6.73
CA ILE A 131 18.92 14.26 -7.36
C ILE A 131 20.38 14.01 -7.76
N ASN A 132 20.95 12.92 -7.25
CA ASN A 132 22.30 12.48 -7.59
C ASN A 132 22.25 11.63 -8.86
N THR A 133 22.77 12.19 -9.96
CA THR A 133 22.79 11.51 -11.27
C THR A 133 24.07 10.69 -11.49
N LYS A 134 25.03 10.72 -10.56
CA LYS A 134 26.34 10.06 -10.69
C LYS A 134 26.41 8.70 -10.00
N THR A 135 25.59 8.50 -8.98
CA THR A 135 25.54 7.22 -8.26
C THR A 135 24.85 6.18 -9.12
N PRO A 136 25.50 5.04 -9.43
CA PRO A 136 24.87 3.97 -10.17
C PRO A 136 23.61 3.48 -9.48
N LEU A 137 22.55 3.27 -10.26
CA LEU A 137 21.29 2.74 -9.74
C LEU A 137 21.43 1.23 -9.51
N ALA A 138 21.06 0.79 -8.31
CA ALA A 138 20.97 -0.61 -7.95
C ALA A 138 19.53 -1.09 -8.17
N TYR A 139 19.35 -2.07 -9.05
CA TYR A 139 18.09 -2.80 -9.20
C TYR A 139 18.26 -4.22 -8.67
N SER A 140 17.23 -4.73 -7.99
CA SER A 140 17.22 -6.09 -7.48
C SER A 140 15.81 -6.69 -7.52
N THR A 141 15.75 -8.01 -7.70
CA THR A 141 14.53 -8.80 -7.51
C THR A 141 14.40 -9.24 -6.05
N PHE A 142 13.17 -9.50 -5.61
CA PHE A 142 12.94 -9.96 -4.24
C PHE A 142 13.34 -11.44 -4.03
N PRO A 143 13.80 -11.81 -2.83
CA PRO A 143 13.99 -10.97 -1.64
C PRO A 143 15.24 -10.06 -1.74
N ILE A 144 15.13 -8.85 -1.17
CA ILE A 144 16.20 -7.84 -1.14
C ILE A 144 16.77 -7.77 0.27
N LYS A 145 18.10 -7.64 0.39
CA LYS A 145 18.75 -7.42 1.69
C LYS A 145 18.85 -5.92 1.99
N ASN A 146 18.38 -5.52 3.19
CA ASN A 146 18.59 -4.16 3.71
C ASN A 146 20.03 -3.95 4.22
N ALA A 147 20.31 -2.80 4.85
CA ALA A 147 21.63 -2.46 5.37
C ALA A 147 22.10 -3.41 6.48
N GLU A 148 21.18 -3.91 7.29
CA GLU A 148 21.42 -4.87 8.40
C GLU A 148 21.51 -6.31 7.93
N GLY A 149 21.29 -6.58 6.65
CA GLY A 149 21.29 -7.92 6.07
C GLY A 149 19.99 -8.69 6.22
N GLU A 150 18.93 -8.05 6.73
CA GLU A 150 17.58 -8.62 6.85
C GLU A 150 16.92 -8.74 5.46
N SER A 151 16.14 -9.78 5.26
CA SER A 151 15.46 -10.03 3.99
C SER A 151 14.13 -9.31 3.90
N ILE A 152 13.96 -8.53 2.85
CA ILE A 152 12.69 -7.89 2.49
C ILE A 152 12.06 -8.65 1.32
N SER A 153 10.81 -9.04 1.46
CA SER A 153 9.98 -9.59 0.38
C SER A 153 8.70 -8.77 0.21
N ILE A 154 8.11 -8.85 -0.98
CA ILE A 154 6.81 -8.20 -1.27
C ILE A 154 5.81 -9.28 -1.61
N GLN A 155 4.66 -9.21 -0.95
CA GLN A 155 3.49 -10.03 -1.24
C GLN A 155 2.41 -9.16 -1.88
N ASN A 156 1.72 -9.72 -2.85
CA ASN A 156 0.65 -9.06 -3.57
C ASN A 156 -0.65 -9.84 -3.38
N TYR A 157 -1.55 -9.30 -2.56
CA TYR A 157 -2.89 -9.84 -2.33
C TYR A 157 -3.88 -9.17 -3.28
N LYS A 158 -4.66 -9.97 -3.98
CA LYS A 158 -5.59 -9.51 -5.01
C LYS A 158 -6.99 -10.04 -4.75
N VAL A 159 -7.97 -9.18 -4.94
CA VAL A 159 -9.39 -9.57 -5.06
C VAL A 159 -9.76 -9.43 -6.53
N GLU A 160 -10.23 -10.53 -7.13
CA GLU A 160 -10.65 -10.58 -8.52
C GLU A 160 -12.17 -10.64 -8.61
N LYS A 161 -12.72 -9.85 -9.53
CA LYS A 161 -14.14 -9.83 -9.86
C LYS A 161 -14.31 -9.74 -11.38
N ASP A 162 -15.13 -10.61 -11.95
CA ASP A 162 -15.41 -10.66 -13.40
C ASP A 162 -14.15 -10.77 -14.28
N GLY A 163 -13.11 -11.47 -13.78
CA GLY A 163 -11.85 -11.67 -14.51
C GLY A 163 -10.86 -10.49 -14.43
N TYR A 164 -11.14 -9.49 -13.60
CA TYR A 164 -10.28 -8.32 -13.36
C TYR A 164 -9.92 -8.21 -11.88
N ILE A 165 -8.80 -7.54 -11.60
CA ILE A 165 -8.44 -7.18 -10.23
C ILE A 165 -9.33 -6.01 -9.81
N SER A 166 -10.15 -6.19 -8.76
CA SER A 166 -11.00 -5.14 -8.19
C SER A 166 -10.34 -4.44 -7.01
N MET A 167 -9.50 -5.14 -6.27
CA MET A 167 -8.70 -4.59 -5.17
C MET A 167 -7.33 -5.28 -5.12
N GLU A 168 -6.35 -4.55 -4.69
CA GLU A 168 -5.00 -5.05 -4.53
C GLU A 168 -4.34 -4.45 -3.31
N THR A 169 -3.62 -5.27 -2.55
CA THR A 169 -2.85 -4.83 -1.38
C THR A 169 -1.42 -5.37 -1.48
N LEU A 170 -0.44 -4.47 -1.46
CA LEU A 170 0.97 -4.81 -1.41
C LEU A 170 1.48 -4.75 0.03
N THR A 171 2.06 -5.84 0.47
CA THR A 171 2.64 -5.97 1.80
C THR A 171 4.13 -6.27 1.71
N ALA A 172 4.94 -5.41 2.30
CA ALA A 172 6.35 -5.66 2.50
C ALA A 172 6.56 -6.47 3.79
N THR A 173 7.33 -7.54 3.71
CA THR A 173 7.71 -8.38 4.86
C THR A 173 9.22 -8.35 5.04
N ASN A 174 9.65 -7.96 6.24
CA ASN A 174 11.02 -8.07 6.71
C ASN A 174 11.11 -9.32 7.59
N ASP A 175 12.06 -10.22 7.34
CA ASP A 175 12.17 -11.52 8.01
C ASP A 175 12.46 -11.40 9.53
N GLN A 176 12.93 -10.25 10.01
CA GLN A 176 13.22 -9.97 11.41
C GLN A 176 12.21 -9.01 12.07
N GLN A 177 11.57 -8.14 11.31
CA GLN A 177 10.73 -7.04 11.83
C GLN A 177 9.23 -7.18 11.53
N GLY A 178 8.83 -8.20 10.76
CA GLY A 178 7.42 -8.45 10.44
C GLY A 178 6.98 -7.83 9.12
N SER A 179 5.74 -7.39 9.04
CA SER A 179 5.12 -6.95 7.79
C SER A 179 4.50 -5.56 7.89
N LYS A 180 4.34 -4.89 6.75
CA LYS A 180 3.59 -3.64 6.62
C LYS A 180 2.92 -3.54 5.27
N THR A 181 1.76 -2.92 5.20
CA THR A 181 1.13 -2.52 3.93
C THR A 181 1.88 -1.33 3.35
N ILE A 182 2.28 -1.42 2.09
CA ILE A 182 2.97 -0.35 1.37
C ILE A 182 2.09 0.30 0.31
N SER A 183 1.06 -0.40 -0.17
CA SER A 183 0.08 0.15 -1.10
C SER A 183 -1.23 -0.62 -0.99
N GLN A 184 -2.34 0.10 -1.15
CA GLN A 184 -3.67 -0.48 -1.31
C GLN A 184 -4.40 0.29 -2.41
N SER A 185 -4.93 -0.43 -3.39
CA SER A 185 -5.61 0.14 -4.54
C SER A 185 -6.95 -0.54 -4.74
N ASN A 186 -7.99 0.27 -4.93
CA ASN A 186 -9.31 -0.17 -5.37
C ASN A 186 -9.49 0.28 -6.81
N TYR A 187 -9.86 -0.63 -7.69
CA TYR A 187 -10.02 -0.37 -9.11
C TYR A 187 -11.49 -0.28 -9.49
N ASP A 188 -11.86 0.85 -10.08
CA ASP A 188 -13.21 1.11 -10.56
C ASP A 188 -13.43 0.64 -12.01
N SER A 189 -14.56 1.05 -12.62
CA SER A 189 -14.87 0.69 -13.99
C SER A 189 -13.94 1.29 -15.05
N ASN A 190 -13.17 2.34 -14.70
CA ASN A 190 -12.33 3.07 -15.65
C ASN A 190 -10.94 2.46 -15.80
N PHE A 191 -10.44 1.82 -14.74
CA PHE A 191 -9.17 1.10 -14.78
C PHE A 191 -9.28 -0.20 -14.01
N ARG A 192 -9.25 -1.33 -14.73
CA ARG A 192 -9.32 -2.68 -14.16
C ARG A 192 -8.19 -3.53 -14.70
N PRO A 193 -7.10 -3.70 -13.94
CA PRO A 193 -6.01 -4.56 -14.39
C PRO A 193 -6.48 -6.02 -14.50
N LEU A 194 -6.04 -6.68 -15.56
CA LEU A 194 -6.20 -8.13 -15.77
C LEU A 194 -5.20 -8.91 -14.92
N ALA A 195 -4.00 -8.37 -14.77
CA ALA A 195 -2.93 -8.96 -14.00
C ALA A 195 -2.04 -7.87 -13.39
N SER A 196 -1.40 -8.24 -12.29
CA SER A 196 -0.39 -7.43 -11.64
C SER A 196 0.71 -8.33 -11.10
N GLU A 197 1.97 -7.93 -11.23
CA GLU A 197 3.11 -8.64 -10.68
C GLU A 197 4.18 -7.69 -10.15
N ILE A 198 4.95 -8.14 -9.16
CA ILE A 198 6.10 -7.41 -8.64
C ILE A 198 7.33 -7.81 -9.42
N VAL A 199 7.94 -6.86 -10.11
CA VAL A 199 9.11 -7.08 -10.95
C VAL A 199 10.39 -7.04 -10.14
N GLY A 200 10.49 -6.11 -9.19
CA GLY A 200 11.65 -5.88 -8.35
C GLY A 200 11.61 -4.51 -7.71
N ALA A 201 12.77 -3.95 -7.38
CA ALA A 201 12.87 -2.59 -6.86
C ALA A 201 14.20 -1.92 -7.23
N PHE A 202 14.20 -0.59 -7.34
CA PHE A 202 15.40 0.20 -7.21
C PHE A 202 15.72 0.36 -5.73
N VAL A 203 16.97 0.06 -5.38
CA VAL A 203 17.46 0.11 -4.00
C VAL A 203 18.23 1.41 -3.81
N SER A 204 17.94 2.16 -2.76
CA SER A 204 18.69 3.36 -2.43
C SER A 204 20.14 3.03 -2.02
N PRO A 205 21.09 3.98 -2.14
CA PRO A 205 22.49 3.76 -1.80
C PRO A 205 22.72 3.26 -0.37
N SER A 206 21.97 3.77 0.61
CA SER A 206 22.02 3.29 2.01
C SER A 206 21.32 1.95 2.23
N LYS A 207 20.51 1.49 1.26
CA LYS A 207 19.57 0.36 1.35
C LYS A 207 18.45 0.54 2.38
N GLU A 208 18.21 1.77 2.81
CA GLU A 208 17.10 2.07 3.73
C GLU A 208 15.77 2.25 2.99
N ARG A 209 15.81 2.49 1.68
CA ARG A 209 14.61 2.70 0.87
C ARG A 209 14.61 1.86 -0.39
N LEU A 210 13.41 1.48 -0.80
CA LEU A 210 13.13 0.79 -2.05
C LEU A 210 12.11 1.60 -2.83
N LEU A 211 12.28 1.65 -4.15
CA LEU A 211 11.21 2.00 -5.06
C LEU A 211 10.75 0.70 -5.72
N VAL A 212 9.70 0.11 -5.17
CA VAL A 212 9.11 -1.15 -5.62
C VAL A 212 8.47 -0.94 -6.99
N ILE A 213 8.72 -1.85 -7.90
CA ILE A 213 8.21 -1.80 -9.27
C ILE A 213 7.14 -2.86 -9.43
N GLN A 214 5.94 -2.40 -9.69
CA GLN A 214 4.77 -3.22 -9.96
C GLN A 214 4.38 -3.08 -11.44
N LYS A 215 4.20 -4.20 -12.11
CA LYS A 215 3.78 -4.25 -13.50
C LYS A 215 2.30 -4.61 -13.59
N TYR A 216 1.54 -3.79 -14.27
CA TYR A 216 0.14 -4.04 -14.60
C TYR A 216 -0.02 -4.51 -16.04
N THR A 217 -1.01 -5.37 -16.23
CA THR A 217 -1.53 -5.71 -17.55
C THR A 217 -3.01 -5.35 -17.57
N SER A 218 -3.42 -4.47 -18.47
CA SER A 218 -4.81 -4.07 -18.66
C SER A 218 -5.31 -4.47 -20.05
N SER A 219 -6.62 -4.35 -20.27
CA SER A 219 -7.23 -4.57 -21.58
C SER A 219 -7.03 -3.30 -22.40
N GLY A 220 -6.22 -3.37 -23.46
CA GLY A 220 -6.05 -2.31 -24.43
C GLY A 220 -7.19 -2.22 -25.42
N ILE A 221 -7.12 -1.21 -26.29
CA ILE A 221 -8.03 -1.02 -27.41
C ILE A 221 -7.79 -2.16 -28.41
N GLU A 222 -8.87 -2.68 -29.02
CA GLU A 222 -8.81 -3.77 -30.03
C GLU A 222 -8.36 -5.16 -29.51
N GLY A 223 -8.35 -5.37 -28.17
CA GLY A 223 -8.01 -6.67 -27.57
C GLY A 223 -6.51 -6.88 -27.33
N ASP A 224 -5.70 -5.90 -27.61
CA ASP A 224 -4.29 -5.87 -27.18
C ASP A 224 -4.18 -5.71 -25.67
N ARG A 225 -3.02 -6.02 -25.12
CA ARG A 225 -2.73 -5.86 -23.70
C ARG A 225 -1.80 -4.68 -23.50
N ASP A 226 -2.28 -3.71 -22.73
CA ASP A 226 -1.42 -2.61 -22.27
C ASP A 226 -0.64 -3.05 -21.03
N ILE A 227 0.65 -2.77 -21.02
CA ILE A 227 1.56 -3.12 -19.92
C ILE A 227 2.23 -1.84 -19.43
N GLU A 228 2.01 -1.54 -18.15
CA GLU A 228 2.52 -0.34 -17.51
C GLU A 228 3.23 -0.67 -16.19
N LEU A 229 4.12 0.22 -15.75
CA LEU A 229 4.78 0.13 -14.46
C LEU A 229 4.23 1.17 -13.48
N ASN A 230 3.99 0.73 -12.27
CA ASN A 230 3.75 1.58 -11.12
C ASN A 230 4.94 1.51 -10.15
N PHE A 231 5.22 2.63 -9.50
CA PHE A 231 6.37 2.79 -8.61
C PHE A 231 5.90 3.15 -7.21
N ILE A 232 6.26 2.35 -6.22
CA ILE A 232 5.76 2.44 -4.85
C ILE A 232 6.92 2.56 -3.88
N GLY A 233 6.91 3.59 -3.05
CA GLY A 233 7.93 3.83 -2.03
C GLY A 233 7.83 2.83 -0.86
N CYS A 234 8.97 2.32 -0.40
CA CYS A 234 9.05 1.44 0.76
C CYS A 234 10.32 1.71 1.57
N HIS A 235 10.18 1.91 2.88
CA HIS A 235 11.32 1.95 3.80
C HIS A 235 11.67 0.53 4.26
N THR A 236 12.94 0.16 4.30
CA THR A 236 13.37 -1.23 4.60
C THR A 236 13.38 -1.59 6.07
N GLN A 237 13.32 -0.59 6.97
CA GLN A 237 13.42 -0.76 8.43
C GLN A 237 12.23 -0.20 9.20
N LYS A 238 11.54 0.82 8.67
CA LYS A 238 10.49 1.53 9.40
C LYS A 238 9.10 1.07 8.98
N GLY A 239 8.18 1.06 9.93
CA GLY A 239 6.78 0.75 9.71
C GLY A 239 6.45 -0.73 9.64
N TYR A 240 7.43 -1.62 9.80
CA TYR A 240 7.17 -3.06 9.93
C TYR A 240 6.54 -3.37 11.28
N GLN A 241 5.62 -4.33 11.25
CA GLN A 241 4.95 -4.83 12.45
C GLN A 241 5.26 -6.31 12.57
N PHE A 242 5.79 -6.70 13.70
CA PHE A 242 6.19 -8.07 13.96
C PHE A 242 4.95 -8.99 13.97
N ASN A 243 4.95 -10.02 13.12
CA ASN A 243 3.95 -11.11 13.16
C ASN A 243 4.08 -12.01 14.38
N GLY A 244 5.10 -11.76 15.20
CA GLY A 244 5.34 -12.37 16.48
C GLY A 244 5.14 -11.34 17.58
N PHE A 245 3.88 -11.20 18.05
CA PHE A 245 3.54 -10.58 19.33
C PHE A 245 4.28 -9.30 19.74
N SER A 246 4.23 -8.24 18.97
CA SER A 246 4.19 -6.93 19.59
C SER A 246 2.74 -6.49 19.75
N LEU A 247 2.09 -6.97 20.80
CA LEU A 247 0.86 -6.42 21.36
C LEU A 247 0.94 -4.88 21.55
N THR A 248 2.15 -4.31 21.47
CA THR A 248 2.43 -2.92 21.83
C THR A 248 2.24 -1.92 20.69
N GLU A 249 2.22 -2.34 19.42
CA GLU A 249 2.15 -1.38 18.29
C GLU A 249 0.87 -1.51 17.46
N GLN A 250 0.45 -2.72 17.07
CA GLN A 250 -0.77 -2.89 16.27
C GLN A 250 -2.03 -2.76 17.12
N LEU A 251 -2.05 -3.31 18.33
CA LEU A 251 -3.21 -3.24 19.20
C LEU A 251 -3.69 -1.80 19.45
N PRO A 252 -2.83 -0.80 19.76
CA PRO A 252 -3.26 0.59 19.89
C PRO A 252 -3.92 1.17 18.64
N ILE A 253 -3.46 0.78 17.45
CA ILE A 253 -4.07 1.21 16.18
C ILE A 253 -5.46 0.61 16.05
N ASP A 254 -5.59 -0.71 16.23
CA ASP A 254 -6.86 -1.42 16.14
C ASP A 254 -7.87 -0.90 17.17
N LEU A 255 -7.41 -0.67 18.41
CA LEU A 255 -8.25 -0.10 19.47
C LEU A 255 -8.78 1.28 19.09
N LYS A 256 -7.93 2.13 18.53
CA LYS A 256 -8.35 3.46 18.07
C LYS A 256 -9.36 3.38 16.92
N LEU A 257 -9.19 2.44 15.99
CA LEU A 257 -10.15 2.21 14.91
C LEU A 257 -11.50 1.74 15.47
N ILE A 258 -11.48 0.79 16.41
CA ILE A 258 -12.69 0.29 17.09
C ILE A 258 -13.37 1.42 17.86
N GLU A 259 -12.62 2.15 18.70
CA GLU A 259 -13.16 3.25 19.51
C GLU A 259 -13.79 4.36 18.65
N ASN A 260 -13.16 4.71 17.53
CA ASN A 260 -13.75 5.65 16.57
C ASN A 260 -15.08 5.12 16.02
N TYR A 261 -15.09 3.86 15.55
CA TYR A 261 -16.29 3.22 15.01
C TYR A 261 -17.43 3.18 16.04
N LEU A 262 -17.13 2.79 17.29
CA LEU A 262 -18.12 2.73 18.38
C LEU A 262 -18.69 4.12 18.66
N ASN A 263 -17.85 5.17 18.72
CA ASN A 263 -18.26 6.54 18.96
C ASN A 263 -19.13 7.10 17.81
N GLU A 264 -18.72 6.90 16.56
CA GLU A 264 -19.45 7.38 15.38
C GLU A 264 -20.83 6.74 15.25
N ASN A 265 -20.97 5.49 15.71
CA ASN A 265 -22.22 4.73 15.65
C ASN A 265 -23.02 4.77 16.97
N ASN A 266 -22.54 5.49 18.00
CA ASN A 266 -23.16 5.58 19.34
C ASN A 266 -23.37 4.20 19.98
N ILE A 267 -22.35 3.32 19.89
CA ILE A 267 -22.39 1.96 20.41
C ILE A 267 -21.71 1.93 21.78
N ASP A 268 -22.39 1.37 22.79
CA ASP A 268 -21.85 1.15 24.14
C ASP A 268 -21.37 -0.30 24.26
N ALA A 269 -20.09 -0.53 23.98
CA ALA A 269 -19.47 -1.84 24.04
C ALA A 269 -18.47 -1.93 25.19
N THR A 270 -18.40 -3.11 25.83
CA THR A 270 -17.47 -3.39 26.92
C THR A 270 -16.12 -3.83 26.38
N LYS A 271 -15.06 -3.15 26.81
CA LYS A 271 -13.66 -3.51 26.49
C LYS A 271 -13.12 -4.54 27.46
N THR A 272 -12.44 -5.56 26.95
CA THR A 272 -11.72 -6.56 27.75
C THR A 272 -10.23 -6.21 27.89
N GLU A 273 -9.51 -6.93 28.75
CA GLU A 273 -8.06 -6.75 28.94
C GLU A 273 -7.25 -7.09 27.66
N SER A 274 -7.74 -8.01 26.84
CA SER A 274 -7.10 -8.38 25.57
C SER A 274 -7.28 -7.33 24.47
N GLY A 275 -8.17 -6.34 24.68
CA GLY A 275 -8.54 -5.34 23.71
C GLY A 275 -9.71 -5.72 22.82
N LEU A 276 -10.36 -6.87 23.05
CA LEU A 276 -11.64 -7.20 22.47
C LEU A 276 -12.72 -6.25 22.98
N TYR A 277 -13.69 -5.87 22.14
CA TYR A 277 -14.93 -5.22 22.60
C TYR A 277 -16.11 -6.12 22.29
N TYR A 278 -17.09 -6.13 23.19
CA TYR A 278 -18.32 -6.85 22.98
C TYR A 278 -19.56 -6.04 23.42
N GLU A 279 -20.65 -6.28 22.76
CA GLU A 279 -21.97 -5.71 23.02
C GLU A 279 -23.00 -6.83 23.07
N ILE A 280 -23.78 -6.93 24.16
CA ILE A 280 -24.90 -7.87 24.27
C ILE A 280 -26.18 -7.11 23.96
N THR A 281 -26.71 -7.29 22.75
CA THR A 281 -27.95 -6.62 22.32
C THR A 281 -29.21 -7.31 22.83
N LYS A 282 -29.09 -8.62 23.08
CA LYS A 282 -30.15 -9.44 23.66
C LYS A 282 -29.57 -10.46 24.63
N LYS A 283 -30.03 -10.44 25.88
CA LYS A 283 -29.62 -11.45 26.86
C LYS A 283 -30.30 -12.79 26.57
N GLY A 284 -29.55 -13.87 26.70
CA GLY A 284 -30.07 -15.22 26.68
C GLY A 284 -30.49 -15.71 28.08
N THR A 285 -30.43 -17.00 28.27
CA THR A 285 -30.83 -17.68 29.52
C THR A 285 -29.75 -18.63 30.01
N GLY A 286 -29.70 -18.91 31.30
CA GLY A 286 -28.73 -19.82 31.90
C GLY A 286 -27.34 -19.20 32.10
N ALA A 287 -26.39 -20.03 32.43
CA ALA A 287 -24.97 -19.64 32.60
C ALA A 287 -24.35 -19.20 31.28
N ASN A 288 -23.29 -18.39 31.37
CA ASN A 288 -22.48 -18.06 30.18
C ASN A 288 -21.77 -19.32 29.65
N VAL A 289 -21.48 -19.28 28.37
CA VAL A 289 -20.70 -20.32 27.70
C VAL A 289 -19.29 -20.40 28.30
N SER A 290 -18.82 -21.59 28.54
CA SER A 290 -17.50 -21.88 29.14
C SER A 290 -16.56 -22.58 28.16
N ALA A 291 -15.26 -22.49 28.44
CA ALA A 291 -14.27 -23.24 27.67
C ALA A 291 -14.57 -24.74 27.68
N ARG A 292 -14.53 -25.38 26.53
CA ARG A 292 -14.85 -26.78 26.21
C ARG A 292 -16.35 -27.08 25.97
N ASP A 293 -17.23 -26.10 26.11
CA ASP A 293 -18.61 -26.28 25.68
C ASP A 293 -18.66 -26.41 24.16
N ASN A 294 -19.55 -27.27 23.66
CA ASN A 294 -19.85 -27.35 22.23
C ASN A 294 -20.89 -26.28 21.89
N VAL A 295 -20.47 -25.23 21.19
CA VAL A 295 -21.29 -24.05 20.90
C VAL A 295 -21.80 -24.10 19.48
N THR A 296 -23.06 -23.78 19.29
CA THR A 296 -23.67 -23.60 17.96
C THR A 296 -24.14 -22.17 17.82
N VAL A 297 -23.63 -21.48 16.80
CA VAL A 297 -23.94 -20.06 16.55
C VAL A 297 -24.37 -19.79 15.11
N HIS A 298 -25.25 -18.80 14.94
CA HIS A 298 -25.30 -18.02 13.71
C HIS A 298 -24.42 -16.79 13.85
N TYR A 299 -23.84 -16.39 12.73
CA TYR A 299 -23.00 -15.18 12.67
C TYR A 299 -23.08 -14.47 11.32
N THR A 300 -22.76 -13.18 11.34
CA THR A 300 -22.44 -12.36 10.19
C THR A 300 -21.12 -11.66 10.46
N ALA A 301 -20.16 -11.83 9.58
CA ALA A 301 -18.81 -11.27 9.67
C ALA A 301 -18.66 -10.11 8.68
N MET A 302 -18.19 -8.96 9.16
CA MET A 302 -18.02 -7.75 8.37
C MET A 302 -16.77 -6.97 8.77
N PHE A 303 -16.34 -6.07 7.89
CA PHE A 303 -15.32 -5.06 8.19
C PHE A 303 -15.95 -3.82 8.83
N LEU A 304 -15.11 -2.87 9.28
CA LEU A 304 -15.58 -1.61 9.89
C LEU A 304 -16.37 -0.71 8.92
N ASP A 305 -16.21 -0.86 7.62
CA ASP A 305 -16.99 -0.16 6.60
C ASP A 305 -18.37 -0.79 6.33
N GLY A 306 -18.66 -1.91 7.00
CA GLY A 306 -19.92 -2.65 6.89
C GLY A 306 -19.95 -3.68 5.76
N GLU A 307 -18.86 -3.86 5.00
CA GLU A 307 -18.77 -4.91 3.98
C GLU A 307 -18.82 -6.29 4.64
N VAL A 308 -19.82 -7.09 4.27
CA VAL A 308 -20.01 -8.46 4.78
C VAL A 308 -19.17 -9.41 3.95
N PHE A 309 -18.22 -10.11 4.59
CA PHE A 309 -17.37 -11.07 3.90
C PHE A 309 -17.74 -12.53 4.16
N ASP A 310 -18.48 -12.82 5.25
CA ASP A 310 -18.98 -14.15 5.54
C ASP A 310 -20.26 -14.11 6.38
N SER A 311 -21.19 -15.05 6.17
CA SER A 311 -22.40 -15.19 6.97
C SER A 311 -22.94 -16.61 6.96
N SER A 312 -23.16 -17.17 8.15
CA SER A 312 -23.84 -18.45 8.33
C SER A 312 -25.33 -18.36 8.00
N LEU A 313 -25.93 -17.19 8.15
CA LEU A 313 -27.33 -16.93 7.82
C LEU A 313 -27.58 -17.06 6.32
N SER A 314 -26.68 -16.47 5.49
CA SER A 314 -26.81 -16.57 4.03
C SER A 314 -26.77 -17.99 3.51
N ARG A 315 -26.08 -18.88 4.22
CA ARG A 315 -25.99 -20.32 3.92
C ARG A 315 -27.06 -21.16 4.61
N ASN A 316 -27.84 -20.55 5.48
CA ASN A 316 -28.80 -21.23 6.39
C ASN A 316 -28.16 -22.43 7.12
N LYS A 317 -26.89 -22.27 7.53
CA LYS A 317 -26.11 -23.33 8.17
C LYS A 317 -25.33 -22.73 9.36
N PRO A 318 -25.79 -22.95 10.61
CA PRO A 318 -25.03 -22.52 11.76
C PRO A 318 -23.70 -23.23 11.88
N LEU A 319 -22.75 -22.64 12.59
CA LEU A 319 -21.44 -23.19 12.89
C LEU A 319 -21.44 -23.78 14.29
N SER A 320 -21.00 -25.05 14.43
CA SER A 320 -20.80 -25.71 15.71
C SER A 320 -19.32 -26.00 15.92
N PHE A 321 -18.81 -25.73 17.12
CA PHE A 321 -17.40 -25.95 17.47
C PHE A 321 -17.22 -26.03 18.98
N ASP A 322 -16.10 -26.62 19.43
CA ASP A 322 -15.72 -26.67 20.84
C ASP A 322 -14.95 -25.39 21.21
N LEU A 323 -15.49 -24.60 22.13
CA LEU A 323 -14.91 -23.33 22.54
C LEU A 323 -13.58 -23.52 23.27
N GLY A 324 -12.60 -22.63 23.02
CA GLY A 324 -11.29 -22.66 23.69
C GLY A 324 -10.36 -23.78 23.20
N ARG A 325 -10.64 -24.38 22.03
CA ARG A 325 -9.82 -25.42 21.38
C ARG A 325 -9.01 -24.90 20.20
N GLY A 326 -9.06 -23.59 19.94
CA GLY A 326 -8.41 -22.99 18.75
C GLY A 326 -9.05 -23.45 17.42
N MET A 327 -10.31 -23.89 17.44
CA MET A 327 -11.07 -24.22 16.24
C MET A 327 -11.55 -22.97 15.50
N VAL A 328 -11.58 -21.84 16.21
CA VAL A 328 -11.99 -20.51 15.74
C VAL A 328 -10.92 -19.49 16.08
N ILE A 329 -11.05 -18.26 15.60
CA ILE A 329 -10.14 -17.17 15.94
C ILE A 329 -10.18 -16.86 17.45
N ARG A 330 -9.08 -16.34 17.99
CA ARG A 330 -8.92 -16.07 19.43
C ARG A 330 -10.01 -15.14 19.99
N GLY A 331 -10.39 -14.14 19.19
CA GLY A 331 -11.47 -13.24 19.56
C GLY A 331 -12.84 -13.92 19.76
N TRP A 332 -13.06 -15.06 19.09
CA TRP A 332 -14.24 -15.89 19.32
C TRP A 332 -14.08 -16.79 20.55
N ASP A 333 -12.91 -17.44 20.70
CA ASP A 333 -12.64 -18.28 21.88
C ASP A 333 -12.78 -17.50 23.20
N GLU A 334 -12.45 -16.20 23.18
CA GLU A 334 -12.64 -15.29 24.30
C GLU A 334 -14.08 -14.71 24.30
N GLY A 335 -14.49 -14.08 23.20
CA GLY A 335 -15.69 -13.23 23.16
C GLY A 335 -16.99 -13.99 23.42
N ILE A 336 -17.09 -15.25 22.95
CA ILE A 336 -18.31 -16.06 23.16
C ILE A 336 -18.51 -16.45 24.61
N THR A 337 -17.48 -16.40 25.46
CA THR A 337 -17.65 -16.63 26.90
C THR A 337 -18.49 -15.58 27.61
N TYR A 338 -18.70 -14.42 26.98
CA TYR A 338 -19.58 -13.37 27.53
C TYR A 338 -21.06 -13.57 27.17
N PHE A 339 -21.36 -14.56 26.33
CA PHE A 339 -22.71 -14.88 25.89
C PHE A 339 -23.26 -16.09 26.64
N ASN A 340 -24.57 -16.21 26.64
CA ASN A 340 -25.28 -17.41 27.10
C ASN A 340 -26.26 -17.91 26.03
N LYS A 341 -26.90 -19.05 26.24
CA LYS A 341 -27.82 -19.64 25.26
C LYS A 341 -28.98 -18.69 24.94
N GLY A 342 -29.16 -18.42 23.63
CA GLY A 342 -30.15 -17.49 23.10
C GLY A 342 -29.74 -16.03 23.11
N ALA A 343 -28.53 -15.70 23.58
CA ALA A 343 -28.00 -14.34 23.53
C ALA A 343 -27.64 -13.94 22.09
N GLU A 344 -27.80 -12.64 21.82
CA GLU A 344 -27.38 -12.00 20.58
C GLU A 344 -26.51 -10.77 20.91
N GLY A 345 -25.55 -10.47 20.07
CA GLY A 345 -24.67 -9.33 20.28
C GLY A 345 -23.58 -9.23 19.21
N LYS A 346 -22.61 -8.38 19.48
CA LYS A 346 -21.49 -8.14 18.54
C LYS A 346 -20.15 -8.25 19.24
N LEU A 347 -19.17 -8.74 18.50
CA LEU A 347 -17.77 -8.74 18.85
C LEU A 347 -17.03 -7.80 17.89
N TYR A 348 -16.23 -6.88 18.44
CA TYR A 348 -15.33 -6.02 17.68
C TYR A 348 -13.91 -6.50 17.98
N ILE A 349 -13.31 -7.16 17.01
CA ILE A 349 -12.12 -7.99 17.21
C ILE A 349 -10.91 -7.29 16.63
N PRO A 350 -9.94 -6.86 17.47
CA PRO A 350 -8.65 -6.40 16.98
C PRO A 350 -7.99 -7.46 16.10
N SER A 351 -7.24 -7.04 15.11
CA SER A 351 -6.62 -7.95 14.15
C SER A 351 -5.80 -9.07 14.80
N LEU A 352 -5.13 -8.78 15.91
CA LEU A 352 -4.32 -9.75 16.66
C LEU A 352 -5.13 -10.88 17.31
N LEU A 353 -6.40 -10.66 17.55
CA LEU A 353 -7.35 -11.69 18.02
C LEU A 353 -8.13 -12.32 16.88
N GLY A 354 -7.97 -11.80 15.66
CA GLY A 354 -8.51 -12.30 14.42
C GLY A 354 -7.47 -13.05 13.59
N TYR A 355 -7.20 -12.53 12.40
CA TYR A 355 -6.28 -13.15 11.44
C TYR A 355 -4.90 -12.48 11.37
N GLY A 356 -4.67 -11.48 12.22
CA GLY A 356 -3.36 -10.81 12.37
C GLY A 356 -2.84 -10.15 11.10
N ALA A 357 -1.54 -9.99 11.05
CA ALA A 357 -0.85 -9.40 9.92
C ALA A 357 -0.82 -10.30 8.67
N THR A 358 -1.26 -11.54 8.77
CA THR A 358 -1.34 -12.45 7.61
C THR A 358 -2.67 -12.31 6.86
N GLY A 359 -3.74 -11.89 7.55
CA GLY A 359 -5.08 -11.93 7.01
C GLY A 359 -5.54 -13.36 6.75
N ALA A 360 -6.57 -13.56 5.91
CA ALA A 360 -7.05 -14.88 5.53
C ALA A 360 -7.50 -14.94 4.07
N GLY A 361 -6.84 -15.81 3.31
CA GLY A 361 -7.14 -16.05 1.92
C GLY A 361 -7.07 -14.77 1.06
N ARG A 362 -8.07 -14.58 0.19
CA ARG A 362 -8.21 -13.37 -0.65
C ARG A 362 -9.25 -12.39 -0.09
N VAL A 363 -9.82 -12.69 1.08
CA VAL A 363 -11.01 -12.00 1.59
C VAL A 363 -10.65 -11.08 2.75
N ILE A 364 -9.83 -11.54 3.70
CA ILE A 364 -9.51 -10.77 4.90
C ILE A 364 -8.10 -10.18 4.77
N PRO A 365 -8.00 -8.84 4.64
CA PRO A 365 -6.71 -8.16 4.54
C PRO A 365 -5.85 -8.34 5.79
N PRO A 366 -4.52 -8.16 5.68
CA PRO A 366 -3.64 -8.02 6.83
C PRO A 366 -4.11 -6.93 7.80
N ASN A 367 -4.00 -7.21 9.09
CA ASN A 367 -4.36 -6.30 10.19
C ASN A 367 -5.81 -5.78 10.14
N ALA A 368 -6.73 -6.56 9.57
CA ALA A 368 -8.13 -6.19 9.54
C ALA A 368 -8.77 -6.30 10.93
N VAL A 369 -9.37 -5.22 11.39
CA VAL A 369 -10.32 -5.23 12.50
C VAL A 369 -11.63 -5.82 11.98
N LEU A 370 -12.22 -6.73 12.74
CA LEU A 370 -13.40 -7.47 12.32
C LEU A 370 -14.58 -7.23 13.27
N ILE A 371 -15.77 -7.19 12.70
CA ILE A 371 -17.03 -7.17 13.46
C ILE A 371 -17.73 -8.49 13.17
N PHE A 372 -18.19 -9.15 14.25
CA PHE A 372 -19.04 -10.32 14.16
C PHE A 372 -20.34 -10.06 14.90
N GLU A 373 -21.45 -10.13 14.19
CA GLU A 373 -22.77 -10.29 14.80
C GLU A 373 -22.95 -11.76 15.14
N ILE A 374 -23.25 -12.05 16.41
CA ILE A 374 -23.32 -13.42 16.95
C ILE A 374 -24.72 -13.66 17.50
N GLN A 375 -25.26 -14.83 17.20
CA GLN A 375 -26.44 -15.39 17.85
C GLN A 375 -26.10 -16.80 18.36
N VAL A 376 -26.09 -16.97 19.68
CA VAL A 376 -25.84 -18.28 20.30
C VAL A 376 -27.13 -19.11 20.30
N LEU A 377 -27.16 -20.16 19.51
CA LEU A 377 -28.32 -21.03 19.38
C LEU A 377 -28.33 -22.12 20.45
N ASP A 378 -27.18 -22.71 20.72
CA ASP A 378 -27.00 -23.77 21.69
C ASP A 378 -25.56 -23.77 22.25
N CYS A 379 -25.39 -24.32 23.45
CA CYS A 379 -24.10 -24.40 24.13
C CYS A 379 -23.89 -25.76 24.88
N GLY A 380 -24.57 -26.80 24.44
CA GLY A 380 -24.38 -28.14 25.00
C GLY A 380 -24.71 -28.21 26.50
N GLU A 381 -23.67 -28.34 27.33
CA GLU A 381 -23.82 -28.53 28.79
C GLU A 381 -23.80 -27.20 29.59
N CYS A 382 -23.99 -26.04 28.98
CA CYS A 382 -24.07 -24.77 29.73
C CYS A 382 -25.35 -24.69 30.59
N GLU A 383 -25.54 -25.71 31.44
CA GLU A 383 -26.60 -25.72 32.47
C GLU A 383 -26.12 -24.96 33.71
N ASP A 384 -27.09 -24.29 34.40
CA ASP A 384 -26.86 -23.69 35.70
C ASP A 384 -26.25 -24.71 36.65
N ASN A 385 -24.97 -24.59 37.00
CA ASN A 385 -24.33 -25.39 38.05
C ASN A 385 -24.91 -25.14 39.45
N ASP A 386 -25.93 -24.28 39.57
CA ASP A 386 -26.67 -24.02 40.83
C ASP A 386 -27.85 -24.99 41.03
N LYS A 387 -28.14 -25.92 40.15
CA LYS A 387 -29.08 -26.98 40.48
C LYS A 387 -28.42 -28.01 41.40
N PRO A 388 -28.97 -28.26 42.58
CA PRO A 388 -28.40 -29.30 43.45
C PRO A 388 -28.40 -30.63 42.72
N ILE A 389 -27.21 -31.27 42.64
CA ILE A 389 -27.04 -32.63 42.13
C ILE A 389 -27.99 -33.53 42.93
N LYS A 390 -29.08 -34.00 42.30
CA LYS A 390 -29.84 -35.11 42.81
C LYS A 390 -29.02 -36.36 42.61
N LEU A 391 -28.27 -36.78 43.64
CA LEU A 391 -27.64 -38.08 43.68
C LEU A 391 -28.77 -39.15 43.64
N PRO A 392 -28.53 -40.27 42.93
CA PRO A 392 -29.50 -41.36 42.75
C PRO A 392 -29.85 -42.06 44.05
#